data_7126d94ec9892e40d3eb92fa46a4e643
#
_entry.id   7126d94ec9892e40d3eb92fa46a4e643
#
_cell.length_a   1.000
_cell.length_b   1.000
_cell.length_c   1.000
_cell.angle_alpha   90.00
_cell.angle_beta   90.00
_cell.angle_gamma   90.00
#
_symmetry.space_group_name_H-M   'P 1'
#
loop_
_entity.id
_entity.type
_entity.pdbx_description
1 polymer ?
#
loop_
_entity_poly.entity_id
_entity_poly.type
_entity_poly.pdbx_seq_one_letter_code
_entity_poly.pdbx_strand_id
1 'polypeptide(L)'
;MKEIKKVIVNILKKRKERGDKFENQVLALAIKQMDGARDDGWGVFYSKNGKRLVMAKKTIEGAYAVKDDTQEIGDNAFWGCAFLKSVAVPASVTKIGDEAFAHCISLESVCIPSSVEKMGKNPFVDLDSKVVHNQSEAFTIEGKNLYDADRTRLISCLTDASMIIVPKTVRTIGSLAFNRRARLKKVQLPDGLDRIGRDAFSDCDALEEVIIPASVTTIDPYAFASCDNLRKITFLGEVKHLARTSFSDCDNLLSVLVPEGKEKYYRKQLHITSESDTLVLGNNYKPEAVDKAKPGADGKAKSEAEDQAKPEDVDKATPKADDKTRPSVSEKKKSEAKAEKSRKQKDNA
;
A
#
# COMPACT_ATOMS: atom_id res chain seq x y z
N MET A 1 -16.38 22.46 1.34
CA MET A 1 -16.57 21.80 2.65
C MET A 1 -17.65 20.72 2.64
N LYS A 2 -18.92 20.98 2.23
CA LYS A 2 -19.97 19.94 2.19
C LYS A 2 -19.63 18.76 1.26
N GLU A 3 -19.06 19.00 0.09
CA GLU A 3 -18.67 17.96 -0.86
C GLU A 3 -17.51 17.08 -0.36
N ILE A 4 -16.53 17.67 0.31
CA ILE A 4 -15.37 16.97 0.86
C ILE A 4 -15.80 16.03 2.00
N LYS A 5 -16.68 16.51 2.90
CA LYS A 5 -17.31 15.64 3.91
C LYS A 5 -18.05 14.47 3.25
N LYS A 6 -18.67 14.69 2.10
CA LYS A 6 -19.39 13.65 1.33
C LYS A 6 -18.45 12.61 0.71
N VAL A 7 -17.28 13.03 0.23
CA VAL A 7 -16.24 12.12 -0.30
C VAL A 7 -15.65 11.25 0.81
N ILE A 8 -15.26 11.85 1.94
CA ILE A 8 -14.76 11.12 3.11
C ILE A 8 -15.83 10.15 3.63
N VAL A 9 -17.06 10.59 3.75
CA VAL A 9 -18.20 9.75 4.16
C VAL A 9 -18.42 8.58 3.18
N ASN A 10 -18.23 8.76 1.88
CA ASN A 10 -18.37 7.69 0.90
C ASN A 10 -17.20 6.68 0.95
N ILE A 11 -15.96 7.15 1.13
CA ILE A 11 -14.81 6.28 1.34
C ILE A 11 -15.01 5.41 2.60
N LEU A 12 -15.48 6.03 3.67
CA LEU A 12 -15.71 5.35 4.94
C LEU A 12 -16.95 4.46 4.92
N LYS A 13 -18.02 4.82 4.17
CA LYS A 13 -19.18 3.93 3.97
C LYS A 13 -18.80 2.63 3.29
N LYS A 14 -17.97 2.66 2.24
CA LYS A 14 -17.48 1.44 1.59
C LYS A 14 -16.66 0.54 2.53
N ARG A 15 -15.95 1.13 3.50
CA ARG A 15 -15.26 0.37 4.58
C ARG A 15 -16.25 -0.15 5.63
N LYS A 16 -17.32 0.61 5.94
CA LYS A 16 -18.35 0.22 6.93
C LYS A 16 -19.19 -0.99 6.48
N GLU A 17 -19.41 -1.14 5.20
CA GLU A 17 -20.10 -2.31 4.63
C GLU A 17 -19.33 -3.60 4.90
N ARG A 18 -18.02 -3.52 5.21
CA ARG A 18 -17.15 -4.63 5.65
C ARG A 18 -17.18 -4.90 7.17
N GLY A 19 -18.06 -4.26 7.94
CA GLY A 19 -18.32 -4.61 9.36
C GLY A 19 -17.36 -4.03 10.41
N ASP A 20 -16.64 -2.96 10.12
CA ASP A 20 -15.58 -2.42 10.97
C ASP A 20 -16.11 -1.44 12.05
N LYS A 21 -16.17 -1.87 13.32
CA LYS A 21 -16.55 -1.01 14.46
C LYS A 21 -15.53 0.11 14.75
N PHE A 22 -14.35 0.07 14.14
CA PHE A 22 -13.28 1.06 14.31
C PHE A 22 -13.57 2.39 13.61
N GLU A 23 -14.55 2.44 12.73
CA GLU A 23 -14.80 3.51 11.77
C GLU A 23 -15.33 4.82 12.36
N ASN A 24 -16.12 4.77 13.42
CA ASN A 24 -16.70 5.98 14.00
C ASN A 24 -15.65 6.90 14.61
N GLN A 25 -14.56 6.34 15.16
CA GLN A 25 -13.45 7.13 15.71
C GLN A 25 -12.57 7.70 14.60
N VAL A 26 -12.29 6.92 13.54
CA VAL A 26 -11.51 7.36 12.38
C VAL A 26 -12.26 8.45 11.62
N LEU A 27 -13.58 8.30 11.45
CA LEU A 27 -14.44 9.31 10.83
C LEU A 27 -14.49 10.61 11.62
N ALA A 28 -14.69 10.53 12.93
CA ALA A 28 -14.67 11.69 13.81
C ALA A 28 -13.32 12.41 13.79
N LEU A 29 -12.23 11.66 13.77
CA LEU A 29 -10.87 12.19 13.67
C LEU A 29 -10.64 12.87 12.30
N ALA A 30 -11.03 12.23 11.19
CA ALA A 30 -10.92 12.79 9.86
C ALA A 30 -11.76 14.08 9.72
N ILE A 31 -12.99 14.10 10.22
CA ILE A 31 -13.86 15.32 10.24
C ILE A 31 -13.19 16.42 11.07
N LYS A 32 -12.62 16.09 12.24
CA LYS A 32 -11.90 17.05 13.08
C LYS A 32 -10.63 17.58 12.41
N GLN A 33 -9.91 16.74 11.66
CA GLN A 33 -8.73 17.16 10.91
C GLN A 33 -9.07 18.07 9.73
N MET A 34 -10.27 17.91 9.14
CA MET A 34 -10.79 18.81 8.11
C MET A 34 -11.32 20.12 8.65
N ASP A 35 -11.54 20.23 9.98
CA ASP A 35 -12.01 21.44 10.59
C ASP A 35 -10.92 22.52 10.53
N GLY A 36 -11.21 23.63 9.81
CA GLY A 36 -10.24 24.69 9.54
C GLY A 36 -9.19 24.37 8.45
N ALA A 37 -9.32 23.24 7.75
CA ALA A 37 -8.44 22.98 6.59
C ALA A 37 -8.64 24.02 5.48
N ARG A 38 -7.53 24.41 4.85
CA ARG A 38 -7.48 25.44 3.81
C ARG A 38 -7.04 24.84 2.48
N ASP A 39 -7.78 25.16 1.41
CA ASP A 39 -7.38 24.85 0.02
C ASP A 39 -6.20 25.75 -0.36
N ASP A 40 -5.19 25.20 -1.00
CA ASP A 40 -4.02 25.94 -1.48
C ASP A 40 -4.27 26.62 -2.84
N GLY A 41 -5.44 26.46 -3.42
CA GLY A 41 -5.84 26.94 -4.74
C GLY A 41 -5.67 25.90 -5.86
N TRP A 42 -5.00 24.77 -5.59
CA TRP A 42 -4.83 23.64 -6.50
C TRP A 42 -5.74 22.44 -6.17
N GLY A 43 -6.57 22.59 -5.14
CA GLY A 43 -7.45 21.53 -4.65
C GLY A 43 -6.76 20.60 -3.65
N VAL A 44 -5.65 21.03 -3.07
CA VAL A 44 -4.97 20.34 -1.97
C VAL A 44 -5.24 21.08 -0.67
N PHE A 45 -5.70 20.33 0.33
CA PHE A 45 -6.13 20.86 1.62
C PHE A 45 -5.09 20.62 2.69
N TYR A 46 -4.71 21.67 3.38
CA TYR A 46 -3.79 21.63 4.51
C TYR A 46 -4.51 21.92 5.81
N SER A 47 -4.03 21.35 6.91
CA SER A 47 -4.47 21.70 8.28
C SER A 47 -4.37 23.20 8.51
N LYS A 48 -5.07 23.71 9.53
CA LYS A 48 -5.14 25.14 9.87
C LYS A 48 -3.75 25.78 10.03
N ASN A 49 -2.79 25.03 10.58
CA ASN A 49 -1.40 25.48 10.79
C ASN A 49 -0.47 25.21 9.60
N GLY A 50 -0.98 24.63 8.50
CA GLY A 50 -0.22 24.29 7.30
C GLY A 50 0.71 23.07 7.43
N LYS A 51 0.89 22.51 8.63
CA LYS A 51 1.90 21.46 8.88
C LYS A 51 1.51 20.05 8.41
N ARG A 52 0.23 19.84 8.10
CA ARG A 52 -0.26 18.56 7.58
C ARG A 52 -1.00 18.76 6.27
N LEU A 53 -0.59 18.03 5.23
CA LEU A 53 -1.39 17.86 4.03
C LEU A 53 -2.51 16.86 4.36
N VAL A 54 -3.76 17.30 4.34
CA VAL A 54 -4.91 16.51 4.78
C VAL A 54 -5.47 15.66 3.65
N MET A 55 -5.71 16.27 2.47
CA MET A 55 -6.15 15.57 1.28
C MET A 55 -5.99 16.41 0.02
N ALA A 56 -5.96 15.74 -1.13
CA ALA A 56 -6.07 16.34 -2.46
C ALA A 56 -7.41 15.96 -3.11
N LYS A 57 -7.93 16.83 -3.98
CA LYS A 57 -9.06 16.48 -4.85
C LYS A 57 -8.61 15.44 -5.86
N LYS A 58 -9.48 14.47 -6.18
CA LYS A 58 -9.17 13.42 -7.18
C LYS A 58 -8.96 13.95 -8.60
N THR A 59 -9.35 15.19 -8.85
CA THR A 59 -9.16 15.91 -10.11
C THR A 59 -7.80 16.60 -10.24
N ILE A 60 -6.92 16.47 -9.21
CA ILE A 60 -5.55 16.99 -9.33
C ILE A 60 -4.81 16.24 -10.44
N GLU A 61 -4.11 16.98 -11.29
CA GLU A 61 -3.41 16.42 -12.45
C GLU A 61 -1.97 16.96 -12.58
N GLY A 62 -1.14 16.23 -13.33
CA GLY A 62 0.24 16.63 -13.60
C GLY A 62 1.14 16.54 -12.37
N ALA A 63 2.05 17.48 -12.22
CA ALA A 63 3.01 17.56 -11.14
C ALA A 63 2.51 18.44 -9.98
N TYR A 64 2.70 17.99 -8.75
CA TYR A 64 2.36 18.76 -7.57
C TYR A 64 3.54 18.85 -6.59
N ALA A 65 3.86 20.05 -6.11
CA ALA A 65 4.84 20.26 -5.05
C ALA A 65 4.13 20.50 -3.71
N VAL A 66 4.40 19.64 -2.75
CA VAL A 66 3.93 19.82 -1.36
C VAL A 66 4.63 21.04 -0.76
N LYS A 67 3.91 21.84 0.06
CA LYS A 67 4.45 23.05 0.68
C LYS A 67 5.66 22.76 1.55
N ASP A 68 6.71 23.59 1.48
CA ASP A 68 8.01 23.37 2.11
C ASP A 68 7.99 23.23 3.65
N ASP A 69 6.97 23.74 4.34
CA ASP A 69 6.86 23.67 5.78
C ASP A 69 5.93 22.53 6.27
N THR A 70 5.48 21.66 5.35
CA THR A 70 4.65 20.51 5.66
C THR A 70 5.47 19.44 6.40
N GLN A 71 4.97 18.97 7.54
CA GLN A 71 5.62 17.95 8.38
C GLN A 71 5.02 16.56 8.19
N GLU A 72 3.77 16.48 7.74
CA GLU A 72 3.04 15.22 7.59
C GLU A 72 2.22 15.22 6.30
N ILE A 73 2.35 14.13 5.51
CA ILE A 73 1.38 13.75 4.50
C ILE A 73 0.36 12.85 5.21
N GLY A 74 -0.88 13.27 5.28
CA GLY A 74 -1.94 12.60 6.05
C GLY A 74 -2.37 11.26 5.46
N ASP A 75 -3.19 10.52 6.24
CA ASP A 75 -3.76 9.27 5.78
C ASP A 75 -4.69 9.52 4.58
N ASN A 76 -4.56 8.71 3.53
CA ASN A 76 -5.31 8.83 2.28
C ASN A 76 -5.15 10.19 1.56
N ALA A 77 -4.08 10.92 1.81
CA ALA A 77 -3.91 12.31 1.38
C ALA A 77 -4.04 12.50 -0.14
N PHE A 78 -3.48 11.61 -0.95
CA PHE A 78 -3.60 11.56 -2.40
C PHE A 78 -4.38 10.32 -2.90
N TRP A 79 -5.13 9.66 -2.04
CA TRP A 79 -5.83 8.43 -2.38
C TRP A 79 -6.72 8.58 -3.63
N GLY A 80 -6.45 7.77 -4.67
CA GLY A 80 -7.22 7.77 -5.92
C GLY A 80 -7.05 9.02 -6.78
N CYS A 81 -5.94 9.76 -6.62
CA CYS A 81 -5.57 10.86 -7.51
C CYS A 81 -5.01 10.31 -8.83
N ALA A 82 -5.93 9.79 -9.67
CA ALA A 82 -5.60 9.00 -10.86
C ALA A 82 -4.88 9.79 -11.97
N PHE A 83 -4.93 11.12 -11.97
CA PHE A 83 -4.31 12.00 -12.98
C PHE A 83 -3.02 12.66 -12.48
N LEU A 84 -2.64 12.43 -11.23
CA LEU A 84 -1.42 12.96 -10.63
C LEU A 84 -0.21 12.20 -11.17
N LYS A 85 0.76 12.92 -11.77
CA LYS A 85 1.94 12.32 -12.41
C LYS A 85 3.17 12.31 -11.52
N SER A 86 3.37 13.35 -10.73
CA SER A 86 4.48 13.40 -9.79
C SER A 86 4.17 14.21 -8.55
N VAL A 87 4.81 13.85 -7.43
CA VAL A 87 4.71 14.60 -6.18
C VAL A 87 6.11 14.88 -5.65
N ALA A 88 6.45 16.17 -5.57
CA ALA A 88 7.65 16.61 -4.88
C ALA A 88 7.34 16.72 -3.38
N VAL A 89 7.97 15.88 -2.59
CA VAL A 89 7.84 15.85 -1.13
C VAL A 89 9.03 16.59 -0.51
N PRO A 90 8.81 17.69 0.25
CA PRO A 90 9.90 18.48 0.80
C PRO A 90 10.59 17.79 2.00
N ALA A 91 11.83 18.20 2.28
CA ALA A 91 12.65 17.71 3.39
C ALA A 91 12.09 18.03 4.79
N SER A 92 11.04 18.83 4.89
CA SER A 92 10.33 19.09 6.15
C SER A 92 9.38 17.94 6.56
N VAL A 93 9.01 17.04 5.61
CA VAL A 93 8.11 15.92 5.88
C VAL A 93 8.83 14.83 6.66
N THR A 94 8.32 14.51 7.86
CA THR A 94 8.83 13.44 8.73
C THR A 94 7.93 12.23 8.79
N LYS A 95 6.68 12.35 8.29
CA LYS A 95 5.70 11.26 8.32
C LYS A 95 4.87 11.20 7.04
N ILE A 96 4.70 9.97 6.52
CA ILE A 96 3.74 9.62 5.47
C ILE A 96 2.67 8.71 6.07
N GLY A 97 1.41 9.06 5.92
CA GLY A 97 0.25 8.37 6.52
C GLY A 97 -0.16 7.08 5.81
N ASP A 98 -1.20 6.43 6.37
CA ASP A 98 -1.81 5.21 5.82
C ASP A 98 -2.35 5.49 4.41
N GLU A 99 -2.04 4.62 3.44
CA GLU A 99 -2.58 4.68 2.07
C GLU A 99 -2.44 6.07 1.38
N ALA A 100 -1.41 6.83 1.78
CA ALA A 100 -1.28 8.24 1.39
C ALA A 100 -1.25 8.48 -0.14
N PHE A 101 -0.70 7.56 -0.92
CA PHE A 101 -0.61 7.59 -2.38
C PHE A 101 -1.32 6.40 -3.04
N ALA A 102 -2.19 5.70 -2.31
CA ALA A 102 -2.88 4.54 -2.84
C ALA A 102 -3.71 4.89 -4.09
N HIS A 103 -3.68 4.01 -5.10
CA HIS A 103 -4.44 4.16 -6.34
C HIS A 103 -4.11 5.41 -7.17
N CYS A 104 -2.92 5.96 -7.04
CA CYS A 104 -2.41 7.01 -7.92
C CYS A 104 -1.85 6.40 -9.22
N ILE A 105 -2.74 5.85 -10.05
CA ILE A 105 -2.38 4.96 -11.18
C ILE A 105 -1.57 5.63 -12.29
N SER A 106 -1.57 6.95 -12.39
CA SER A 106 -0.75 7.71 -13.35
C SER A 106 0.53 8.28 -12.72
N LEU A 107 0.83 7.94 -11.45
CA LEU A 107 2.01 8.46 -10.78
C LEU A 107 3.28 7.84 -11.40
N GLU A 108 4.15 8.69 -11.89
CA GLU A 108 5.41 8.32 -12.55
C GLU A 108 6.60 8.39 -11.59
N SER A 109 6.50 9.24 -10.54
CA SER A 109 7.57 9.39 -9.55
C SER A 109 7.06 9.97 -8.23
N VAL A 110 7.49 9.37 -7.14
CA VAL A 110 7.41 9.91 -5.77
C VAL A 110 8.67 9.53 -4.99
N CYS A 111 9.28 10.50 -4.33
CA CYS A 111 10.46 10.26 -3.50
C CYS A 111 10.10 10.34 -2.02
N ILE A 112 10.55 9.36 -1.24
CA ILE A 112 10.55 9.37 0.22
C ILE A 112 11.81 10.13 0.66
N PRO A 113 11.71 11.39 1.13
CA PRO A 113 12.89 12.16 1.50
C PRO A 113 13.60 11.60 2.74
N SER A 114 14.87 11.95 2.92
CA SER A 114 15.70 11.49 4.03
C SER A 114 15.14 11.85 5.42
N SER A 115 14.31 12.87 5.50
CA SER A 115 13.65 13.32 6.73
C SER A 115 12.50 12.42 7.20
N VAL A 116 11.98 11.50 6.36
CA VAL A 116 10.85 10.66 6.74
C VAL A 116 11.30 9.54 7.67
N GLU A 117 10.82 9.59 8.89
CA GLU A 117 11.10 8.62 9.96
C GLU A 117 9.92 7.65 10.18
N LYS A 118 8.71 8.06 9.81
CA LYS A 118 7.48 7.29 10.10
C LYS A 118 6.65 7.07 8.85
N MET A 119 6.16 5.85 8.70
CA MET A 119 5.31 5.45 7.60
C MET A 119 4.10 4.67 8.10
N GLY A 120 2.95 4.98 7.53
CA GLY A 120 1.69 4.32 7.80
C GLY A 120 1.58 2.95 7.10
N LYS A 121 0.35 2.43 7.08
CA LYS A 121 0.03 1.16 6.43
C LYS A 121 0.03 1.36 4.93
N ASN A 122 0.85 0.59 4.24
CA ASN A 122 1.01 0.59 2.78
C ASN A 122 0.65 1.92 2.09
N PRO A 123 1.49 2.96 2.17
CA PRO A 123 1.19 4.24 1.52
C PRO A 123 1.07 4.16 0.01
N PHE A 124 1.59 3.10 -0.62
CA PHE A 124 1.84 2.95 -2.04
C PHE A 124 1.05 1.79 -2.66
N VAL A 125 -0.17 1.51 -2.17
CA VAL A 125 -1.05 0.48 -2.77
C VAL A 125 -1.21 0.75 -4.26
N ASP A 126 -1.09 -0.30 -5.08
CA ASP A 126 -1.15 -0.30 -6.55
C ASP A 126 0.00 0.44 -7.27
N LEU A 127 1.04 0.88 -6.57
CA LEU A 127 2.23 1.45 -7.20
C LEU A 127 3.32 0.40 -7.48
N ASP A 128 4.14 0.67 -8.51
CA ASP A 128 5.32 -0.13 -8.86
C ASP A 128 6.60 0.45 -8.24
N SER A 129 7.61 -0.39 -8.05
CA SER A 129 8.90 0.00 -7.50
C SER A 129 9.68 1.01 -8.34
N LYS A 130 9.35 1.14 -9.63
CA LYS A 130 9.96 2.14 -10.51
C LYS A 130 9.47 3.56 -10.20
N VAL A 131 8.31 3.67 -9.56
CA VAL A 131 7.67 4.95 -9.21
C VAL A 131 8.13 5.45 -7.85
N VAL A 132 8.40 4.54 -6.90
CA VAL A 132 8.73 4.88 -5.51
C VAL A 132 10.24 4.88 -5.32
N HIS A 133 10.80 6.04 -5.03
CA HIS A 133 12.22 6.22 -4.72
C HIS A 133 12.41 6.48 -3.23
N ASN A 134 13.47 5.95 -2.63
CA ASN A 134 13.73 6.11 -1.20
C ASN A 134 15.08 6.76 -0.93
N GLN A 135 15.08 7.82 -0.15
CA GLN A 135 16.28 8.49 0.37
C GLN A 135 16.36 8.42 1.91
N SER A 136 15.33 7.86 2.57
CA SER A 136 15.31 7.74 4.04
C SER A 136 16.08 6.51 4.49
N GLU A 137 16.89 6.66 5.54
CA GLU A 137 17.58 5.56 6.21
C GLU A 137 16.64 4.70 7.08
N ALA A 138 15.45 5.23 7.41
CA ALA A 138 14.43 4.50 8.18
C ALA A 138 13.72 3.39 7.37
N PHE A 139 13.94 3.35 6.05
CA PHE A 139 13.29 2.39 5.14
C PHE A 139 14.27 1.85 4.10
N THR A 140 13.94 0.67 3.57
CA THR A 140 14.74 0.03 2.52
C THR A 140 13.81 -0.50 1.41
N ILE A 141 14.16 -0.24 0.14
CA ILE A 141 13.53 -0.89 -1.01
C ILE A 141 14.48 -1.97 -1.52
N GLU A 142 14.05 -3.23 -1.46
CA GLU A 142 14.80 -4.38 -1.93
C GLU A 142 13.86 -5.40 -2.58
N GLY A 143 14.30 -6.04 -3.67
CA GLY A 143 13.48 -7.02 -4.39
C GLY A 143 12.10 -6.47 -4.81
N LYS A 144 12.02 -5.16 -5.09
CA LYS A 144 10.78 -4.43 -5.42
C LYS A 144 9.76 -4.44 -4.28
N ASN A 145 10.19 -4.44 -3.05
CA ASN A 145 9.36 -4.31 -1.86
C ASN A 145 9.95 -3.27 -0.92
N LEU A 146 9.09 -2.58 -0.18
CA LEU A 146 9.45 -1.59 0.83
C LEU A 146 9.39 -2.23 2.21
N TYR A 147 10.44 -2.05 2.98
CA TYR A 147 10.62 -2.55 4.34
C TYR A 147 10.98 -1.42 5.30
N ASP A 148 10.89 -1.68 6.61
CA ASP A 148 11.63 -0.92 7.62
C ASP A 148 13.15 -1.09 7.45
N ALA A 149 13.94 -0.27 8.13
CA ALA A 149 15.41 -0.27 8.00
C ALA A 149 16.03 -1.66 8.27
N ASP A 150 15.53 -2.36 9.28
CA ASP A 150 16.06 -3.67 9.71
C ASP A 150 15.51 -4.84 8.87
N ARG A 151 14.62 -4.55 7.91
CA ARG A 151 13.90 -5.55 7.07
C ARG A 151 13.13 -6.57 7.88
N THR A 152 12.67 -6.20 9.06
CA THR A 152 11.84 -7.05 9.92
C THR A 152 10.35 -6.93 9.60
N ARG A 153 9.95 -5.80 8.99
CA ARG A 153 8.56 -5.55 8.56
C ARG A 153 8.49 -5.23 7.08
N LEU A 154 7.74 -6.02 6.33
CA LEU A 154 7.36 -5.69 4.95
C LEU A 154 6.20 -4.70 4.99
N ILE A 155 6.40 -3.49 4.46
CA ILE A 155 5.44 -2.38 4.50
C ILE A 155 4.58 -2.36 3.24
N SER A 156 5.20 -2.52 2.07
CA SER A 156 4.53 -2.39 0.77
C SER A 156 5.16 -3.30 -0.26
N CYS A 157 4.37 -4.14 -0.90
CA CYS A 157 4.78 -4.85 -2.10
C CYS A 157 4.65 -3.90 -3.29
N LEU A 158 5.75 -3.62 -3.98
CA LEU A 158 5.84 -2.68 -5.10
C LEU A 158 6.08 -3.43 -6.43
N THR A 159 5.48 -4.60 -6.58
CA THR A 159 5.60 -5.41 -7.81
C THR A 159 4.32 -6.19 -8.06
N ASP A 160 4.05 -6.43 -9.32
CA ASP A 160 2.92 -7.24 -9.78
C ASP A 160 3.37 -8.65 -10.22
N ALA A 161 4.44 -9.16 -9.59
CA ALA A 161 4.97 -10.48 -9.85
C ALA A 161 3.99 -11.58 -9.42
N SER A 162 3.91 -12.67 -10.19
CA SER A 162 3.05 -13.81 -9.88
C SER A 162 3.59 -14.69 -8.73
N MET A 163 4.87 -14.57 -8.40
CA MET A 163 5.52 -15.29 -7.30
C MET A 163 6.42 -14.34 -6.52
N ILE A 164 6.31 -14.38 -5.20
CA ILE A 164 7.12 -13.56 -4.30
C ILE A 164 7.72 -14.45 -3.20
N ILE A 165 9.01 -14.27 -2.95
CA ILE A 165 9.71 -14.89 -1.82
C ILE A 165 9.98 -13.78 -0.81
N VAL A 166 9.36 -13.89 0.37
CA VAL A 166 9.57 -12.94 1.48
C VAL A 166 10.90 -13.27 2.16
N PRO A 167 11.81 -12.29 2.37
CA PRO A 167 13.10 -12.51 3.01
C PRO A 167 13.01 -13.11 4.41
N LYS A 168 14.00 -13.93 4.78
CA LYS A 168 14.05 -14.62 6.09
C LYS A 168 14.15 -13.68 7.30
N THR A 169 14.54 -12.43 7.10
CA THR A 169 14.60 -11.39 8.13
C THR A 169 13.21 -10.92 8.56
N VAL A 170 12.21 -11.03 7.68
CA VAL A 170 10.86 -10.52 7.92
C VAL A 170 10.18 -11.29 9.04
N ARG A 171 9.68 -10.55 10.03
CA ARG A 171 8.89 -11.03 11.17
C ARG A 171 7.42 -10.63 11.04
N THR A 172 7.13 -9.56 10.32
CA THR A 172 5.78 -9.03 10.16
C THR A 172 5.49 -8.68 8.72
N ILE A 173 4.42 -9.23 8.17
CA ILE A 173 3.77 -8.67 6.97
C ILE A 173 2.87 -7.54 7.45
N GLY A 174 3.16 -6.32 7.00
CA GLY A 174 2.41 -5.12 7.38
C GLY A 174 0.95 -5.17 6.91
N SER A 175 0.09 -4.36 7.52
CA SER A 175 -1.30 -4.21 7.05
C SER A 175 -1.31 -3.68 5.61
N LEU A 176 -2.18 -4.26 4.76
CA LEU A 176 -2.32 -3.91 3.34
C LEU A 176 -1.08 -4.20 2.48
N ALA A 177 -0.03 -4.85 2.99
CA ALA A 177 1.27 -4.94 2.33
C ALA A 177 1.22 -5.54 0.91
N PHE A 178 0.36 -6.53 0.67
CA PHE A 178 0.11 -7.16 -0.63
C PHE A 178 -1.33 -6.92 -1.11
N ASN A 179 -2.06 -5.97 -0.50
CA ASN A 179 -3.44 -5.71 -0.88
C ASN A 179 -3.56 -5.46 -2.38
N ARG A 180 -4.54 -6.13 -3.03
CA ARG A 180 -4.86 -6.02 -4.46
C ARG A 180 -3.73 -6.45 -5.42
N ARG A 181 -2.82 -7.32 -4.99
CA ARG A 181 -1.85 -7.94 -5.91
C ARG A 181 -2.54 -9.06 -6.71
N ALA A 182 -3.43 -8.66 -7.63
CA ALA A 182 -4.33 -9.55 -8.36
C ALA A 182 -3.61 -10.61 -9.22
N ARG A 183 -2.31 -10.43 -9.52
CA ARG A 183 -1.50 -11.40 -10.26
C ARG A 183 -0.67 -12.33 -9.38
N LEU A 184 -0.65 -12.11 -8.06
CA LEU A 184 0.11 -12.92 -7.12
C LEU A 184 -0.51 -14.33 -7.00
N LYS A 185 0.14 -15.32 -7.60
CA LYS A 185 -0.28 -16.74 -7.55
C LYS A 185 0.31 -17.49 -6.37
N LYS A 186 1.53 -17.14 -5.97
CA LYS A 186 2.27 -17.83 -4.94
C LYS A 186 3.10 -16.88 -4.09
N VAL A 187 3.03 -17.05 -2.78
CA VAL A 187 3.90 -16.36 -1.84
C VAL A 187 4.62 -17.38 -0.96
N GLN A 188 5.93 -17.24 -0.84
CA GLN A 188 6.72 -18.02 0.11
C GLN A 188 6.98 -17.15 1.34
N LEU A 189 6.38 -17.55 2.47
CA LEU A 189 6.55 -16.90 3.77
C LEU A 189 7.72 -17.53 4.53
N PRO A 190 8.54 -16.76 5.26
CA PRO A 190 9.70 -17.26 5.97
C PRO A 190 9.32 -17.94 7.29
N ASP A 191 10.10 -18.96 7.69
CA ASP A 191 9.88 -19.71 8.94
C ASP A 191 9.97 -18.87 10.22
N GLY A 192 10.52 -17.65 10.14
CA GLY A 192 10.59 -16.74 11.28
C GLY A 192 9.46 -15.72 11.33
N LEU A 193 8.47 -15.81 10.44
CA LEU A 193 7.34 -14.88 10.41
C LEU A 193 6.46 -15.06 11.65
N ASP A 194 6.15 -13.97 12.35
CA ASP A 194 5.30 -13.98 13.55
C ASP A 194 3.88 -13.47 13.27
N ARG A 195 3.75 -12.45 12.43
CA ARG A 195 2.46 -11.78 12.22
C ARG A 195 2.14 -11.51 10.77
N ILE A 196 0.87 -11.72 10.39
CA ILE A 196 0.28 -11.27 9.13
C ILE A 196 -0.77 -10.21 9.46
N GLY A 197 -0.55 -9.00 8.97
CA GLY A 197 -1.33 -7.81 9.29
C GLY A 197 -2.72 -7.79 8.65
N ARG A 198 -3.54 -6.83 9.07
CA ARG A 198 -4.89 -6.62 8.55
C ARG A 198 -4.87 -6.34 7.04
N ASP A 199 -5.78 -6.97 6.30
CA ASP A 199 -5.91 -6.83 4.83
C ASP A 199 -4.60 -7.08 4.07
N ALA A 200 -3.63 -7.80 4.68
CA ALA A 200 -2.27 -7.94 4.13
C ALA A 200 -2.24 -8.54 2.73
N PHE A 201 -3.09 -9.52 2.45
CA PHE A 201 -3.27 -10.19 1.15
C PHE A 201 -4.72 -10.09 0.65
N SER A 202 -5.52 -9.14 1.14
CA SER A 202 -6.89 -8.96 0.67
C SER A 202 -6.91 -8.62 -0.83
N ASP A 203 -7.90 -9.15 -1.55
CA ASP A 203 -8.06 -8.98 -2.99
C ASP A 203 -6.84 -9.48 -3.82
N CYS A 204 -6.18 -10.55 -3.36
CA CYS A 204 -5.15 -11.27 -4.12
C CYS A 204 -5.82 -12.38 -4.95
N ASP A 205 -6.57 -11.99 -6.00
CA ASP A 205 -7.50 -12.87 -6.73
C ASP A 205 -6.83 -14.09 -7.36
N ALA A 206 -5.56 -14.00 -7.76
CA ALA A 206 -4.83 -15.12 -8.36
C ALA A 206 -4.14 -16.04 -7.35
N LEU A 207 -4.21 -15.78 -6.04
CA LEU A 207 -3.54 -16.60 -5.02
C LEU A 207 -4.24 -17.95 -4.91
N GLU A 208 -3.53 -19.04 -5.23
CA GLU A 208 -4.12 -20.39 -5.31
C GLU A 208 -3.92 -21.19 -4.02
N GLU A 209 -2.76 -21.03 -3.38
CA GLU A 209 -2.43 -21.69 -2.12
C GLU A 209 -1.57 -20.81 -1.22
N VAL A 210 -1.69 -21.01 0.08
CA VAL A 210 -0.81 -20.38 1.07
C VAL A 210 -0.38 -21.37 2.14
N ILE A 211 0.91 -21.36 2.46
CA ILE A 211 1.48 -22.14 3.58
C ILE A 211 1.83 -21.14 4.68
N ILE A 212 1.18 -21.30 5.83
CA ILE A 212 1.39 -20.48 7.02
C ILE A 212 2.46 -21.14 7.88
N PRO A 213 3.64 -20.54 8.06
CA PRO A 213 4.73 -21.09 8.86
C PRO A 213 4.34 -21.37 10.31
N ALA A 214 4.98 -22.34 10.94
CA ALA A 214 4.72 -22.72 12.34
C ALA A 214 5.01 -21.58 13.34
N SER A 215 5.84 -20.63 12.96
CA SER A 215 6.18 -19.46 13.78
C SER A 215 5.07 -18.38 13.82
N VAL A 216 4.10 -18.44 12.91
CA VAL A 216 3.03 -17.42 12.84
C VAL A 216 2.10 -17.58 14.03
N THR A 217 2.08 -16.58 14.90
CA THR A 217 1.22 -16.54 16.09
C THR A 217 -0.05 -15.73 15.88
N THR A 218 -0.03 -14.77 14.95
CA THR A 218 -1.13 -13.81 14.75
C THR A 218 -1.46 -13.63 13.27
N ILE A 219 -2.75 -13.78 12.94
CA ILE A 219 -3.32 -13.42 11.63
C ILE A 219 -4.49 -12.47 11.90
N ASP A 220 -4.33 -11.23 11.44
CA ASP A 220 -5.27 -10.15 11.68
C ASP A 220 -6.56 -10.26 10.83
N PRO A 221 -7.62 -9.49 11.15
CA PRO A 221 -8.84 -9.45 10.36
C PRO A 221 -8.57 -9.16 8.87
N TYR A 222 -9.29 -9.90 8.01
CA TYR A 222 -9.25 -9.73 6.54
C TYR A 222 -7.89 -9.99 5.89
N ALA A 223 -6.96 -10.63 6.58
CA ALA A 223 -5.58 -10.82 6.10
C ALA A 223 -5.52 -11.46 4.70
N PHE A 224 -6.46 -12.36 4.37
CA PHE A 224 -6.60 -13.04 3.08
C PHE A 224 -8.03 -12.93 2.54
N ALA A 225 -8.77 -11.87 2.89
CA ALA A 225 -10.15 -11.73 2.44
C ALA A 225 -10.23 -11.53 0.91
N SER A 226 -11.31 -12.04 0.31
CA SER A 226 -11.58 -11.88 -1.14
C SER A 226 -10.44 -12.40 -2.02
N CYS A 227 -9.83 -13.53 -1.64
CA CYS A 227 -8.87 -14.24 -2.47
C CYS A 227 -9.63 -15.29 -3.30
N ASP A 228 -10.18 -14.88 -4.44
CA ASP A 228 -11.16 -15.66 -5.21
C ASP A 228 -10.66 -17.03 -5.69
N ASN A 229 -9.36 -17.18 -5.95
CA ASN A 229 -8.78 -18.45 -6.38
C ASN A 229 -8.10 -19.24 -5.26
N LEU A 230 -8.19 -18.81 -4.00
CA LEU A 230 -7.56 -19.52 -2.89
C LEU A 230 -8.30 -20.85 -2.61
N ARG A 231 -7.64 -21.95 -2.98
CA ARG A 231 -8.19 -23.31 -2.87
C ARG A 231 -7.65 -24.08 -1.68
N LYS A 232 -6.45 -23.73 -1.21
CA LYS A 232 -5.76 -24.50 -0.18
C LYS A 232 -5.03 -23.60 0.80
N ILE A 233 -5.22 -23.89 2.09
CA ILE A 233 -4.45 -23.29 3.17
C ILE A 233 -3.77 -24.41 3.93
N THR A 234 -2.48 -24.24 4.25
CA THR A 234 -1.75 -25.17 5.11
C THR A 234 -1.20 -24.42 6.32
N PHE A 235 -1.62 -24.77 7.52
CA PHE A 235 -1.04 -24.28 8.76
C PHE A 235 0.00 -25.27 9.26
N LEU A 236 1.27 -24.87 9.35
CA LEU A 236 2.36 -25.71 9.87
C LEU A 236 2.43 -25.69 11.40
N GLY A 237 1.78 -24.74 12.07
CA GLY A 237 1.70 -24.59 13.51
C GLY A 237 0.36 -24.05 13.98
N GLU A 238 0.19 -23.91 15.30
CA GLU A 238 -1.01 -23.34 15.89
C GLU A 238 -0.96 -21.81 15.90
N VAL A 239 -1.87 -21.17 15.19
CA VAL A 239 -2.05 -19.71 15.20
C VAL A 239 -2.87 -19.34 16.43
N LYS A 240 -2.25 -18.67 17.42
CA LYS A 240 -2.89 -18.32 18.70
C LYS A 240 -4.00 -17.26 18.53
N HIS A 241 -3.75 -16.29 17.66
CA HIS A 241 -4.67 -15.17 17.39
C HIS A 241 -5.08 -15.17 15.92
N LEU A 242 -5.99 -16.07 15.57
CA LEU A 242 -6.58 -16.16 14.23
C LEU A 242 -7.89 -15.37 14.23
N ALA A 243 -7.92 -14.25 13.51
CA ALA A 243 -9.14 -13.47 13.35
C ALA A 243 -10.17 -14.24 12.52
N ARG A 244 -11.44 -14.24 12.94
CA ARG A 244 -12.52 -14.98 12.26
C ARG A 244 -12.76 -14.53 10.83
N THR A 245 -12.45 -13.28 10.50
CA THR A 245 -12.62 -12.70 9.19
C THR A 245 -11.35 -12.76 8.34
N SER A 246 -10.29 -13.45 8.80
CA SER A 246 -9.00 -13.45 8.09
C SER A 246 -9.07 -14.09 6.70
N PHE A 247 -10.04 -14.97 6.44
CA PHE A 247 -10.27 -15.65 5.16
C PHE A 247 -11.73 -15.46 4.68
N SER A 248 -12.36 -14.31 5.00
CA SER A 248 -13.70 -14.00 4.50
C SER A 248 -13.71 -13.93 2.98
N ASP A 249 -14.83 -14.32 2.38
CA ASP A 249 -15.07 -14.22 0.94
C ASP A 249 -14.00 -14.97 0.09
N CYS A 250 -13.48 -16.10 0.62
CA CYS A 250 -12.65 -17.05 -0.12
C CYS A 250 -13.52 -18.23 -0.59
N ASP A 251 -14.44 -17.95 -1.52
CA ASP A 251 -15.54 -18.87 -1.86
C ASP A 251 -15.09 -20.18 -2.55
N ASN A 252 -13.86 -20.21 -3.06
CA ASN A 252 -13.29 -21.39 -3.72
C ASN A 252 -12.37 -22.23 -2.81
N LEU A 253 -12.40 -22.02 -1.49
CA LEU A 253 -11.56 -22.75 -0.55
C LEU A 253 -12.02 -24.22 -0.42
N LEU A 254 -11.19 -25.15 -0.90
CA LEU A 254 -11.49 -26.59 -0.92
C LEU A 254 -10.89 -27.32 0.27
N SER A 255 -9.71 -26.93 0.75
CA SER A 255 -9.04 -27.67 1.81
C SER A 255 -8.22 -26.77 2.75
N VAL A 256 -8.28 -27.12 4.02
CA VAL A 256 -7.46 -26.50 5.09
C VAL A 256 -6.71 -27.61 5.81
N LEU A 257 -5.40 -27.64 5.65
CA LEU A 257 -4.53 -28.56 6.37
C LEU A 257 -4.06 -27.90 7.66
N VAL A 258 -4.21 -28.59 8.78
CA VAL A 258 -3.93 -28.06 10.12
C VAL A 258 -3.09 -29.04 10.94
N PRO A 259 -2.38 -28.60 11.98
CA PRO A 259 -1.69 -29.51 12.89
C PRO A 259 -2.65 -30.58 13.44
N GLU A 260 -2.13 -31.79 13.58
CA GLU A 260 -2.91 -32.95 14.07
C GLU A 260 -3.62 -32.63 15.38
N GLY A 261 -4.90 -33.00 15.47
CA GLY A 261 -5.73 -32.76 16.66
C GLY A 261 -6.26 -31.34 16.81
N LYS A 262 -5.97 -30.43 15.84
CA LYS A 262 -6.44 -29.02 15.85
C LYS A 262 -7.62 -28.77 14.92
N GLU A 263 -8.16 -29.77 14.24
CA GLU A 263 -9.22 -29.67 13.24
C GLU A 263 -10.45 -28.92 13.79
N LYS A 264 -10.88 -29.30 15.02
CA LYS A 264 -12.04 -28.68 15.68
C LYS A 264 -11.81 -27.20 15.97
N TYR A 265 -10.57 -26.83 16.37
CA TYR A 265 -10.19 -25.44 16.60
C TYR A 265 -10.31 -24.61 15.32
N TYR A 266 -9.67 -25.06 14.23
CA TYR A 266 -9.66 -24.32 12.98
C TYR A 266 -11.02 -24.26 12.31
N ARG A 267 -11.84 -25.33 12.34
CA ARG A 267 -13.23 -25.28 11.87
C ARG A 267 -14.02 -24.17 12.55
N LYS A 268 -13.90 -24.07 13.89
CA LYS A 268 -14.57 -23.03 14.67
C LYS A 268 -14.08 -21.63 14.33
N GLN A 269 -12.78 -21.43 14.19
CA GLN A 269 -12.19 -20.11 13.91
C GLN A 269 -12.52 -19.63 12.49
N LEU A 270 -12.50 -20.52 11.52
CA LEU A 270 -12.77 -20.22 10.12
C LEU A 270 -14.25 -20.33 9.72
N HIS A 271 -15.15 -20.60 10.69
CA HIS A 271 -16.58 -20.79 10.45
C HIS A 271 -16.93 -21.90 9.42
N ILE A 272 -16.04 -22.89 9.27
CA ILE A 272 -16.28 -24.02 8.38
C ILE A 272 -17.24 -25.00 9.06
N THR A 273 -18.47 -25.12 8.55
CA THR A 273 -19.50 -26.01 9.04
C THR A 273 -19.34 -27.44 8.49
N SER A 274 -20.13 -28.40 8.99
CA SER A 274 -20.19 -29.75 8.43
C SER A 274 -20.83 -29.78 7.03
N GLU A 275 -21.59 -28.76 6.67
CA GLU A 275 -22.28 -28.61 5.38
C GLU A 275 -21.40 -27.92 4.35
N SER A 276 -20.23 -27.36 4.76
CA SER A 276 -19.27 -26.75 3.86
C SER A 276 -18.51 -27.80 3.06
N ASP A 277 -18.34 -27.57 1.77
CA ASP A 277 -17.51 -28.40 0.89
C ASP A 277 -16.02 -28.34 1.27
N THR A 278 -15.63 -27.41 2.14
CA THR A 278 -14.24 -27.24 2.58
C THR A 278 -13.81 -28.37 3.52
N LEU A 279 -12.82 -29.14 3.12
CA LEU A 279 -12.21 -30.17 3.94
C LEU A 279 -11.21 -29.60 4.93
N VAL A 280 -11.37 -29.90 6.23
CA VAL A 280 -10.35 -29.59 7.24
C VAL A 280 -9.72 -30.91 7.70
N LEU A 281 -8.44 -31.07 7.37
CA LEU A 281 -7.70 -32.32 7.58
C LEU A 281 -6.52 -32.10 8.52
N GLY A 282 -6.27 -33.06 9.41
CA GLY A 282 -5.02 -33.13 10.18
C GLY A 282 -3.83 -33.30 9.21
N ASN A 283 -2.81 -32.51 9.40
CA ASN A 283 -1.62 -32.52 8.55
C ASN A 283 -0.49 -33.27 9.27
N ASN A 284 -0.21 -34.51 8.86
CA ASN A 284 1.01 -35.22 9.24
C ASN A 284 2.24 -34.69 8.43
N TYR A 285 2.20 -33.43 8.02
CA TYR A 285 3.29 -32.80 7.30
C TYR A 285 4.56 -32.84 8.15
N LYS A 286 5.43 -33.77 7.84
CA LYS A 286 6.85 -33.66 8.21
C LYS A 286 7.44 -32.70 7.18
N PRO A 287 8.01 -31.53 7.58
CA PRO A 287 8.78 -30.73 6.65
C PRO A 287 9.90 -31.64 6.12
N GLU A 288 9.74 -32.18 4.92
CA GLU A 288 10.86 -32.71 4.20
C GLU A 288 11.87 -31.58 4.17
N ALA A 289 13.07 -31.85 4.64
CA ALA A 289 14.17 -30.91 4.59
C ALA A 289 14.14 -30.37 3.15
N VAL A 290 13.79 -29.10 3.02
CA VAL A 290 13.80 -28.42 1.72
C VAL A 290 15.22 -28.61 1.25
N ASP A 291 15.41 -29.57 0.35
CA ASP A 291 16.67 -29.83 -0.29
C ASP A 291 17.22 -28.48 -0.67
N LYS A 292 18.41 -28.21 -0.18
CA LYS A 292 19.22 -27.09 -0.61
C LYS A 292 19.33 -27.23 -2.12
N ALA A 293 18.38 -26.67 -2.84
CA ALA A 293 18.47 -26.54 -4.27
C ALA A 293 19.76 -25.74 -4.49
N LYS A 294 20.82 -26.47 -4.75
CA LYS A 294 22.01 -25.92 -5.38
C LYS A 294 21.52 -25.15 -6.60
N PRO A 295 22.04 -23.95 -6.84
CA PRO A 295 21.77 -23.28 -8.10
C PRO A 295 22.24 -24.25 -9.21
N GLY A 296 21.27 -24.77 -9.95
CA GLY A 296 21.51 -25.66 -11.08
C GLY A 296 22.39 -24.93 -12.09
N ALA A 297 23.64 -25.36 -12.17
CA ALA A 297 24.41 -25.17 -13.34
C ALA A 297 23.74 -26.04 -14.41
N ASP A 298 23.15 -25.40 -15.40
CA ASP A 298 23.09 -25.87 -16.78
C ASP A 298 22.13 -24.97 -17.58
N GLY A 299 22.74 -24.21 -18.44
CA GLY A 299 22.06 -23.33 -19.39
C GLY A 299 23.05 -22.43 -20.09
N LYS A 300 24.08 -23.03 -20.74
CA LYS A 300 24.88 -22.34 -21.75
C LYS A 300 23.96 -21.84 -22.85
N ALA A 301 23.58 -20.57 -22.78
CA ALA A 301 23.18 -19.79 -23.95
C ALA A 301 24.33 -18.81 -24.23
N LYS A 302 24.78 -18.85 -25.45
CA LYS A 302 25.95 -18.16 -25.99
C LYS A 302 25.88 -16.66 -25.75
N SER A 303 26.99 -16.14 -25.26
CA SER A 303 27.35 -14.74 -25.28
C SER A 303 27.48 -14.23 -26.71
N GLU A 304 26.81 -13.14 -27.05
CA GLU A 304 27.30 -12.24 -28.09
C GLU A 304 27.58 -10.88 -27.45
N ALA A 305 28.88 -10.57 -27.52
CA ALA A 305 29.62 -9.31 -27.57
C ALA A 305 29.13 -8.13 -26.70
N GLU A 306 29.85 -7.88 -25.61
CA GLU A 306 30.80 -6.77 -25.41
C GLU A 306 30.33 -5.42 -26.01
N ASP A 307 29.94 -4.49 -25.12
CA ASP A 307 30.52 -3.15 -25.23
C ASP A 307 30.88 -2.60 -23.84
N GLN A 308 32.16 -2.32 -23.66
CA GLN A 308 32.74 -1.78 -22.44
C GLN A 308 32.44 -0.27 -22.41
N ALA A 309 31.56 0.15 -21.51
CA ALA A 309 31.51 1.54 -21.08
C ALA A 309 31.87 1.62 -19.60
N LYS A 310 32.98 2.28 -19.30
CA LYS A 310 33.40 2.68 -17.95
C LYS A 310 32.27 3.47 -17.27
N PRO A 311 32.12 3.38 -15.94
CA PRO A 311 31.22 4.24 -15.20
C PRO A 311 31.82 5.67 -15.20
N GLU A 312 31.21 6.56 -15.95
CA GLU A 312 31.40 7.99 -15.75
C GLU A 312 30.56 8.40 -14.53
N ASP A 313 31.21 9.18 -13.67
CA ASP A 313 30.63 9.85 -12.51
C ASP A 313 29.33 10.56 -12.90
N VAL A 314 28.20 10.02 -12.48
CA VAL A 314 26.93 10.75 -12.57
C VAL A 314 26.85 11.65 -11.36
N ASP A 315 27.28 12.88 -11.58
CA ASP A 315 27.10 14.00 -10.71
C ASP A 315 25.64 14.15 -10.26
N LYS A 316 25.49 14.49 -9.01
CA LYS A 316 24.27 14.85 -8.31
C LYS A 316 23.37 15.79 -9.12
N ALA A 317 22.46 15.26 -9.91
CA ALA A 317 21.34 15.99 -10.45
C ALA A 317 20.09 15.73 -9.60
N THR A 318 19.96 16.50 -8.52
CA THR A 318 18.63 16.81 -8.01
C THR A 318 17.89 17.50 -9.16
N PRO A 319 16.69 17.06 -9.54
CA PRO A 319 15.90 17.83 -10.47
C PRO A 319 15.58 19.17 -9.80
N LYS A 320 16.22 20.23 -10.26
CA LYS A 320 15.76 21.58 -9.98
C LYS A 320 14.34 21.63 -10.52
N ALA A 321 13.37 21.80 -9.63
CA ALA A 321 12.01 22.11 -10.01
C ALA A 321 12.08 23.34 -10.91
N ASP A 322 11.75 23.16 -12.19
CA ASP A 322 11.60 24.30 -13.09
C ASP A 322 10.50 25.19 -12.53
N ASP A 323 10.88 26.37 -12.10
CA ASP A 323 10.05 27.43 -11.49
C ASP A 323 8.95 27.95 -12.45
N LYS A 324 8.72 27.28 -13.58
CA LYS A 324 7.77 27.69 -14.61
C LYS A 324 6.38 27.07 -14.53
N THR A 325 6.12 26.16 -13.62
CA THR A 325 4.81 25.46 -13.54
C THR A 325 3.87 25.98 -12.46
N ARG A 326 4.30 26.93 -11.64
CA ARG A 326 3.45 27.57 -10.64
C ARG A 326 3.24 29.03 -10.99
N PRO A 327 2.09 29.45 -11.58
CA PRO A 327 1.80 30.87 -11.79
C PRO A 327 1.77 31.58 -10.44
N SER A 328 2.45 32.70 -10.33
CA SER A 328 2.46 33.52 -9.11
C SER A 328 1.04 33.99 -8.80
N VAL A 329 0.73 34.15 -7.51
CA VAL A 329 -0.59 34.61 -7.03
C VAL A 329 -1.00 35.94 -7.68
N SER A 330 -0.03 36.74 -8.15
CA SER A 330 -0.24 38.00 -8.87
C SER A 330 -0.78 37.80 -10.29
N GLU A 331 -0.41 36.74 -10.99
CA GLU A 331 -0.87 36.50 -12.36
C GLU A 331 -2.31 35.92 -12.37
N LYS A 332 -2.69 35.11 -11.40
CA LYS A 332 -4.05 34.58 -11.28
C LYS A 332 -5.07 35.71 -11.00
N LYS A 333 -4.70 36.68 -10.14
CA LYS A 333 -5.54 37.89 -9.93
C LYS A 333 -5.68 38.79 -11.16
N LYS A 334 -4.66 38.85 -12.02
CA LYS A 334 -4.75 39.59 -13.28
C LYS A 334 -5.60 38.90 -14.33
N SER A 335 -5.61 37.56 -14.39
CA SER A 335 -6.47 36.81 -15.32
C SER A 335 -7.94 36.86 -14.92
N GLU A 336 -8.25 36.76 -13.62
CA GLU A 336 -9.62 36.91 -13.11
C GLU A 336 -10.19 38.32 -13.30
N ALA A 337 -9.39 39.34 -13.05
CA ALA A 337 -9.80 40.75 -13.30
C ALA A 337 -10.05 41.06 -14.80
N LYS A 338 -9.32 40.36 -15.69
CA LYS A 338 -9.50 40.52 -17.15
C LYS A 338 -10.77 39.79 -17.63
N ALA A 339 -11.08 38.65 -17.06
CA ALA A 339 -12.30 37.88 -17.34
C ALA A 339 -13.56 38.58 -16.82
N GLU A 340 -13.48 39.26 -15.67
CA GLU A 340 -14.60 40.02 -15.10
C GLU A 340 -14.89 41.31 -15.89
N LYS A 341 -13.88 42.00 -16.40
CA LYS A 341 -14.04 43.15 -17.33
C LYS A 341 -14.68 42.77 -18.66
N SER A 342 -14.33 41.57 -19.21
CA SER A 342 -14.92 41.09 -20.48
C SER A 342 -16.38 40.65 -20.31
N ARG A 343 -16.80 40.19 -19.14
CA ARG A 343 -18.20 39.85 -18.82
C ARG A 343 -19.06 41.13 -18.69
N LYS A 344 -18.56 42.16 -18.00
CA LYS A 344 -19.29 43.45 -17.83
C LYS A 344 -19.43 44.24 -19.13
N GLN A 345 -18.63 43.99 -20.16
CA GLN A 345 -18.78 44.62 -21.50
C GLN A 345 -19.79 43.87 -22.40
N LYS A 346 -20.11 42.60 -22.11
CA LYS A 346 -21.14 41.86 -22.87
C LYS A 346 -22.58 42.04 -22.35
N ASP A 347 -22.73 42.48 -21.11
CA ASP A 347 -24.05 42.73 -20.51
C ASP A 347 -24.55 44.17 -20.74
N ASN A 348 -23.78 45.01 -21.44
CA ASN A 348 -24.13 46.44 -21.80
C ASN A 348 -24.09 46.67 -23.31
N ALA A 349 -24.26 45.66 -24.17
CA ALA A 349 -24.39 45.81 -25.62
C ALA A 349 -25.72 45.19 -26.12
#